data_2798aa7de552446b879449128d987115
#
_entry.id   2798aa7de552446b879449128d987115
#
_cell.length_a   1.000
_cell.length_b   1.000
_cell.length_c   1.000
_cell.angle_alpha   90.00
_cell.angle_beta   90.00
_cell.angle_gamma   90.00
#
_symmetry.space_group_name_H-M   'P 1'
#
loop_
_entity.id
_entity.type
_entity.pdbx_description
1 polymer ?
#
loop_
_entity_poly.entity_id
_entity_poly.type
_entity_poly.pdbx_seq_one_letter_code
_entity_poly.pdbx_strand_id
1 'polypeptide(L)'
;MEKDIKLVEQISTFKRLPKGDSRWRVAFYYIAKEFWDLEEVFVIIDKNLYTEQGLKIPVFREYQEAEGFQIFSSYLKAKEFVEKQGDLFTLEDGTKLIGRIRQGAFREVFVPFFAEQKFNYLLNEDEGLFADTFKRLLGVMEASENYIVDGEQEKLLLDGDVKGFFADICKKYIVLV
;
A
#
# COMPACT_ATOMS: atom_id res chain seq x y z
N MET A 1 0.35 2.59 -21.47
CA MET A 1 1.42 3.37 -20.82
C MET A 1 1.27 3.23 -19.32
N GLU A 2 2.32 2.82 -18.66
CA GLU A 2 2.29 2.66 -17.21
C GLU A 2 2.18 4.02 -16.52
N LYS A 3 1.17 4.17 -15.67
CA LYS A 3 0.90 5.42 -14.94
C LYS A 3 1.86 5.63 -13.76
N ASP A 4 2.70 4.66 -13.46
CA ASP A 4 3.62 4.66 -12.32
C ASP A 4 5.10 4.80 -12.71
N ILE A 5 5.39 5.16 -13.96
CA ILE A 5 6.77 5.28 -14.46
C ILE A 5 7.61 6.22 -13.58
N LYS A 6 7.05 7.37 -13.23
CA LYS A 6 7.76 8.36 -12.39
C LYS A 6 8.10 7.80 -11.00
N LEU A 7 7.17 7.07 -10.40
CA LEU A 7 7.41 6.42 -9.11
C LEU A 7 8.56 5.41 -9.21
N VAL A 8 8.53 4.56 -10.22
CA VAL A 8 9.58 3.54 -10.45
C VAL A 8 10.95 4.21 -10.65
N GLU A 9 11.01 5.28 -11.42
CA GLU A 9 12.24 6.05 -11.64
C GLU A 9 12.76 6.67 -10.34
N GLN A 10 11.88 7.22 -9.50
CA GLN A 10 12.27 7.82 -8.23
C GLN A 10 12.79 6.76 -7.25
N ILE A 11 12.17 5.60 -7.18
CA ILE A 11 12.65 4.49 -6.35
C ILE A 11 14.05 4.04 -6.82
N SER A 12 14.24 3.90 -8.13
CA SER A 12 15.54 3.55 -8.70
C SER A 12 16.64 4.57 -8.36
N THR A 13 16.30 5.84 -8.48
CA THR A 13 17.22 6.94 -8.11
C THR A 13 17.59 6.89 -6.63
N PHE A 14 16.58 6.73 -5.76
CA PHE A 14 16.78 6.61 -4.32
C PHE A 14 17.74 5.48 -3.96
N LYS A 15 17.59 4.31 -4.57
CA LYS A 15 18.40 3.14 -4.30
C LYS A 15 19.86 3.29 -4.74
N ARG A 16 20.15 4.18 -5.67
CA ARG A 16 21.50 4.48 -6.15
C ARG A 16 22.24 5.47 -5.26
N LEU A 17 21.54 6.17 -4.38
CA LEU A 17 22.16 7.14 -3.48
C LEU A 17 22.99 6.43 -2.42
N PRO A 18 24.22 6.92 -2.13
CA PRO A 18 25.00 6.40 -1.02
C PRO A 18 24.28 6.59 0.31
N LYS A 19 24.44 5.64 1.22
CA LYS A 19 23.86 5.72 2.56
C LYS A 19 24.34 7.01 3.26
N GLY A 20 23.38 7.81 3.76
CA GLY A 20 23.68 9.09 4.42
C GLY A 20 23.84 10.28 3.46
N ASP A 21 23.61 10.10 2.15
CA ASP A 21 23.64 11.20 1.19
C ASP A 21 22.56 12.24 1.53
N SER A 22 22.93 13.54 1.44
CA SER A 22 22.02 14.65 1.74
C SER A 22 20.80 14.73 0.79
N ARG A 23 20.95 14.17 -0.42
CA ARG A 23 19.85 14.09 -1.40
C ARG A 23 18.78 13.07 -1.05
N TRP A 24 19.02 12.23 -0.06
CA TRP A 24 18.11 11.18 0.38
C TRP A 24 16.72 11.72 0.73
N ARG A 25 16.66 12.85 1.45
CA ARG A 25 15.39 13.47 1.84
C ARG A 25 14.58 13.95 0.64
N VAL A 26 15.24 14.52 -0.35
CA VAL A 26 14.60 14.99 -1.58
C VAL A 26 14.08 13.80 -2.39
N ALA A 27 14.89 12.77 -2.56
CA ALA A 27 14.48 11.55 -3.26
C ALA A 27 13.30 10.87 -2.57
N PHE A 28 13.34 10.78 -1.25
CA PHE A 28 12.23 10.24 -0.45
C PHE A 28 10.94 11.05 -0.64
N TYR A 29 11.03 12.38 -0.61
CA TYR A 29 9.88 13.25 -0.86
C TYR A 29 9.24 12.96 -2.23
N TYR A 30 10.03 12.81 -3.28
CA TYR A 30 9.51 12.51 -4.61
C TYR A 30 8.87 11.11 -4.69
N ILE A 31 9.43 10.13 -4.01
CA ILE A 31 8.78 8.80 -3.90
C ILE A 31 7.43 8.94 -3.21
N ALA A 32 7.39 9.60 -2.06
CA ALA A 32 6.16 9.81 -1.31
C ALA A 32 5.11 10.55 -2.16
N LYS A 33 5.50 11.59 -2.88
CA LYS A 33 4.62 12.35 -3.75
C LYS A 33 4.07 11.51 -4.90
N GLU A 34 4.92 10.81 -5.62
CA GLU A 34 4.47 9.98 -6.75
C GLU A 34 3.59 8.80 -6.28
N PHE A 35 3.88 8.23 -5.12
CA PHE A 35 3.04 7.21 -4.50
C PHE A 35 1.66 7.78 -4.13
N TRP A 36 1.66 8.94 -3.48
CA TRP A 36 0.45 9.65 -3.07
C TRP A 36 -0.43 10.05 -4.26
N ASP A 37 0.19 10.41 -5.38
CA ASP A 37 -0.50 10.88 -6.59
C ASP A 37 -1.01 9.76 -7.50
N LEU A 38 -0.75 8.49 -7.20
CA LEU A 38 -1.32 7.38 -7.95
C LEU A 38 -2.85 7.42 -7.94
N GLU A 39 -3.48 7.22 -9.08
CA GLU A 39 -4.94 7.17 -9.19
C GLU A 39 -5.53 5.97 -8.44
N GLU A 40 -4.77 4.89 -8.37
CA GLU A 40 -5.15 3.66 -7.69
C GLU A 40 -3.90 2.88 -7.28
N VAL A 41 -4.04 2.09 -6.23
CA VAL A 41 -3.01 1.14 -5.80
C VAL A 41 -3.61 -0.26 -5.76
N PHE A 42 -2.75 -1.27 -5.79
CA PHE A 42 -3.16 -2.67 -5.82
C PHE A 42 -2.57 -3.41 -4.63
N VAL A 43 -3.39 -4.28 -4.04
CA VAL A 43 -3.00 -5.12 -2.92
C VAL A 43 -3.27 -6.58 -3.25
N ILE A 44 -2.53 -7.47 -2.62
CA ILE A 44 -2.79 -8.90 -2.71
C ILE A 44 -3.68 -9.29 -1.54
N ILE A 45 -4.73 -10.03 -1.80
CA ILE A 45 -5.72 -10.42 -0.80
C ILE A 45 -5.34 -11.77 -0.17
N ASP A 46 -5.43 -11.87 1.14
CA ASP A 46 -5.21 -13.11 1.87
C ASP A 46 -6.21 -14.17 1.44
N LYS A 47 -5.71 -15.26 0.87
CA LYS A 47 -6.54 -16.32 0.30
C LYS A 47 -7.38 -17.04 1.37
N ASN A 48 -6.80 -17.32 2.53
CA ASN A 48 -7.51 -18.04 3.58
C ASN A 48 -8.67 -17.21 4.15
N LEU A 49 -8.41 -15.95 4.45
CA LEU A 49 -9.46 -15.06 4.96
C LEU A 49 -10.55 -14.83 3.92
N TYR A 50 -10.19 -14.74 2.65
CA TYR A 50 -11.18 -14.59 1.58
C TYR A 50 -12.04 -15.84 1.41
N THR A 51 -11.44 -17.02 1.35
CA THR A 51 -12.15 -18.28 1.12
C THR A 51 -12.98 -18.72 2.32
N GLU A 52 -12.49 -18.49 3.53
CA GLU A 52 -13.17 -18.91 4.77
C GLU A 52 -14.23 -17.93 5.25
N GLN A 53 -14.00 -16.62 5.08
CA GLN A 53 -14.83 -15.57 5.68
C GLN A 53 -15.33 -14.53 4.69
N GLY A 54 -14.93 -14.58 3.43
CA GLY A 54 -15.29 -13.59 2.42
C GLY A 54 -14.64 -12.22 2.66
N LEU A 55 -13.59 -12.15 3.47
CA LEU A 55 -12.92 -10.90 3.80
C LEU A 55 -11.81 -10.58 2.79
N LYS A 56 -11.77 -9.34 2.32
CA LYS A 56 -10.76 -8.84 1.39
C LYS A 56 -9.62 -8.14 2.14
N ILE A 57 -8.90 -8.90 2.97
CA ILE A 57 -7.83 -8.37 3.79
C ILE A 57 -6.51 -8.43 3.01
N PRO A 58 -5.80 -7.29 2.86
CA PRO A 58 -4.47 -7.28 2.23
C PRO A 58 -3.46 -8.13 2.99
N VAL A 59 -2.57 -8.78 2.23
CA VAL A 59 -1.49 -9.56 2.80
C VAL A 59 -0.51 -8.66 3.53
N PHE A 60 -0.23 -9.00 4.79
CA PHE A 60 0.86 -8.45 5.59
C PHE A 60 1.96 -9.49 5.67
N ARG A 61 3.18 -9.13 5.28
CA ARG A 61 4.28 -10.11 5.25
C ARG A 61 5.62 -9.49 5.58
N GLU A 62 6.55 -10.36 5.90
CA GLU A 62 7.97 -10.04 6.03
C GLU A 62 8.67 -10.39 4.71
N TYR A 63 9.49 -9.48 4.22
CA TYR A 63 10.31 -9.71 3.05
C TYR A 63 11.66 -9.01 3.22
N GLN A 64 12.72 -9.81 3.16
CA GLN A 64 14.08 -9.38 3.50
C GLN A 64 14.13 -8.75 4.89
N GLU A 65 14.50 -7.81 5.36
CA GLU A 65 14.46 -7.27 6.72
C GLU A 65 13.32 -6.27 6.96
N ALA A 66 12.33 -6.25 6.05
CA ALA A 66 11.18 -5.35 6.15
C ALA A 66 9.88 -6.13 6.28
N GLU A 67 8.92 -5.59 7.01
CA GLU A 67 7.58 -6.15 7.12
C GLU A 67 6.54 -5.07 6.85
N GLY A 68 5.40 -5.43 6.31
CA GLY A 68 4.32 -4.51 6.05
C GLY A 68 3.26 -5.05 5.11
N PHE A 69 2.29 -4.20 4.80
CA PHE A 69 1.30 -4.50 3.79
C PHE A 69 1.92 -4.39 2.39
N GLN A 70 1.68 -5.41 1.59
CA GLN A 70 2.15 -5.49 0.22
C GLN A 70 1.30 -4.60 -0.69
N ILE A 71 1.91 -3.62 -1.32
CA ILE A 71 1.23 -2.67 -2.22
C ILE A 71 1.97 -2.62 -3.55
N PHE A 72 1.21 -2.59 -4.64
CA PHE A 72 1.75 -2.47 -5.99
C PHE A 72 1.22 -1.19 -6.65
N SER A 73 2.09 -0.52 -7.37
CA SER A 73 1.78 0.72 -8.07
C SER A 73 1.03 0.53 -9.38
N SER A 74 0.96 -0.69 -9.90
CA SER A 74 0.18 -1.04 -11.10
C SER A 74 -0.42 -2.43 -11.01
N TYR A 75 -1.52 -2.64 -11.74
CA TYR A 75 -2.15 -3.95 -11.88
C TYR A 75 -1.18 -4.99 -12.46
N LEU A 76 -0.41 -4.59 -13.47
CA LEU A 76 0.54 -5.50 -14.13
C LEU A 76 1.58 -6.04 -13.13
N LYS A 77 2.13 -5.17 -12.28
CA LYS A 77 3.09 -5.57 -11.25
C LYS A 77 2.47 -6.54 -10.23
N ALA A 78 1.26 -6.26 -9.78
CA ALA A 78 0.53 -7.14 -8.88
C ALA A 78 0.24 -8.50 -9.54
N LYS A 79 -0.19 -8.49 -10.79
CA LYS A 79 -0.47 -9.70 -11.57
C LYS A 79 0.77 -10.57 -11.75
N GLU A 80 1.88 -9.98 -12.16
CA GLU A 80 3.15 -10.69 -12.34
C GLU A 80 3.63 -11.31 -11.02
N PHE A 81 3.49 -10.58 -9.92
CA PHE A 81 3.81 -11.12 -8.61
C PHE A 81 2.95 -12.34 -8.27
N VAL A 82 1.64 -12.24 -8.43
CA VAL A 82 0.71 -13.36 -8.16
C VAL A 82 1.04 -14.58 -9.02
N GLU A 83 1.32 -14.39 -10.31
CA GLU A 83 1.69 -15.46 -11.22
C GLU A 83 2.97 -16.18 -10.81
N LYS A 84 3.96 -15.46 -10.31
CA LYS A 84 5.21 -16.05 -9.79
C LYS A 84 5.01 -16.86 -8.51
N GLN A 85 3.95 -16.63 -7.77
CA GLN A 85 3.64 -17.34 -6.52
C GLN A 85 2.82 -18.64 -6.74
N GLY A 86 2.58 -19.04 -7.99
CA GLY A 86 1.77 -20.22 -8.29
C GLY A 86 0.33 -20.04 -7.84
N ASP A 87 -0.19 -20.99 -7.06
CA ASP A 87 -1.58 -21.00 -6.60
C ASP A 87 -1.80 -20.26 -5.27
N LEU A 88 -0.76 -19.67 -4.71
CA LEU A 88 -0.81 -19.10 -3.35
C LEU A 88 -1.87 -17.97 -3.24
N PHE A 89 -2.05 -17.19 -4.30
CA PHE A 89 -3.00 -16.08 -4.36
C PHE A 89 -3.98 -16.21 -5.54
N THR A 90 -4.24 -17.43 -5.96
CA THR A 90 -5.17 -17.72 -7.06
C THR A 90 -6.19 -18.74 -6.59
N LEU A 91 -7.47 -18.48 -6.87
CA LEU A 91 -8.56 -19.40 -6.55
C LEU A 91 -8.59 -20.58 -7.54
N GLU A 92 -9.32 -21.63 -7.20
CA GLU A 92 -9.45 -22.82 -8.04
C GLU A 92 -10.01 -22.51 -9.43
N ASP A 93 -10.87 -21.48 -9.55
CA ASP A 93 -11.43 -21.03 -10.82
C ASP A 93 -10.48 -20.13 -11.64
N GLY A 94 -9.26 -19.91 -11.16
CA GLY A 94 -8.25 -19.07 -11.82
C GLY A 94 -8.32 -17.60 -11.45
N THR A 95 -9.25 -17.18 -10.60
CA THR A 95 -9.33 -15.79 -10.13
C THR A 95 -8.11 -15.42 -9.32
N LYS A 96 -7.40 -14.38 -9.75
CA LYS A 96 -6.27 -13.81 -9.01
C LYS A 96 -6.79 -12.90 -7.90
N LEU A 97 -6.28 -13.07 -6.69
CA LEU A 97 -6.71 -12.30 -5.52
C LEU A 97 -5.99 -10.94 -5.45
N ILE A 98 -6.28 -10.10 -6.41
CA ILE A 98 -5.76 -8.73 -6.52
C ILE A 98 -6.90 -7.77 -6.23
N GLY A 99 -6.70 -6.91 -5.23
CA GLY A 99 -7.64 -5.85 -4.89
C GLY A 99 -7.15 -4.50 -5.38
N ARG A 100 -8.06 -3.64 -5.80
CA ARG A 100 -7.82 -2.26 -6.16
C ARG A 100 -8.35 -1.34 -5.10
N ILE A 101 -7.55 -0.34 -4.72
CA ILE A 101 -7.96 0.77 -3.87
C ILE A 101 -7.78 2.06 -4.66
N ARG A 102 -8.85 2.83 -4.80
CA ARG A 102 -8.79 4.12 -5.49
C ARG A 102 -8.14 5.18 -4.61
N GLN A 103 -7.57 6.20 -5.24
CA GLN A 103 -6.80 7.27 -4.62
C GLN A 103 -7.53 7.91 -3.42
N GLY A 104 -8.79 8.26 -3.57
CA GLY A 104 -9.56 8.90 -2.48
C GLY A 104 -9.62 8.02 -1.23
N ALA A 105 -10.00 6.76 -1.39
CA ALA A 105 -10.06 5.81 -0.28
C ALA A 105 -8.66 5.54 0.31
N PHE A 106 -7.66 5.42 -0.54
CA PHE A 106 -6.28 5.20 -0.10
C PHE A 106 -5.80 6.35 0.79
N ARG A 107 -5.95 7.59 0.31
CA ARG A 107 -5.50 8.80 1.02
C ARG A 107 -6.29 9.09 2.29
N GLU A 108 -7.61 8.97 2.23
CA GLU A 108 -8.51 9.43 3.29
C GLU A 108 -8.86 8.36 4.32
N VAL A 109 -8.74 7.09 3.95
CA VAL A 109 -9.15 5.97 4.81
C VAL A 109 -7.98 5.09 5.19
N PHE A 110 -7.29 4.48 4.20
CA PHE A 110 -6.27 3.47 4.47
C PHE A 110 -4.99 4.06 5.04
N VAL A 111 -4.44 5.11 4.46
CA VAL A 111 -3.17 5.69 4.94
C VAL A 111 -3.31 6.23 6.37
N PRO A 112 -4.35 6.99 6.73
CA PRO A 112 -4.53 7.42 8.11
C PRO A 112 -4.70 6.25 9.09
N PHE A 113 -5.47 5.23 8.72
CA PHE A 113 -5.64 4.03 9.53
C PHE A 113 -4.31 3.31 9.75
N PHE A 114 -3.57 3.03 8.69
CA PHE A 114 -2.28 2.35 8.78
C PHE A 114 -1.24 3.16 9.55
N ALA A 115 -1.24 4.49 9.39
CA ALA A 115 -0.35 5.37 10.11
C ALA A 115 -0.62 5.35 11.63
N GLU A 116 -1.88 5.39 12.02
CA GLU A 116 -2.29 5.33 13.44
C GLU A 116 -1.94 3.98 14.07
N GLN A 117 -2.13 2.89 13.33
CA GLN A 117 -1.77 1.54 13.78
C GLN A 117 -0.27 1.26 13.69
N LYS A 118 0.53 2.21 13.21
CA LYS A 118 2.00 2.10 13.06
C LYS A 118 2.42 0.98 12.11
N PHE A 119 1.66 0.76 11.05
CA PHE A 119 2.00 -0.21 10.03
C PHE A 119 2.98 0.35 8.99
N ASN A 120 3.72 -0.56 8.38
CA ASN A 120 4.62 -0.29 7.27
C ASN A 120 3.99 -0.78 5.95
N TYR A 121 4.57 -0.36 4.84
CA TYR A 121 4.24 -0.88 3.51
C TYR A 121 5.47 -1.43 2.81
N LEU A 122 5.23 -2.43 1.95
CA LEU A 122 6.19 -2.98 1.02
C LEU A 122 5.71 -2.63 -0.39
N LEU A 123 6.35 -1.66 -1.02
CA LEU A 123 5.94 -1.16 -2.33
C LEU A 123 6.73 -1.86 -3.44
N ASN A 124 6.01 -2.45 -4.39
CA ASN A 124 6.57 -3.11 -5.57
C ASN A 124 7.62 -4.18 -5.24
N GLU A 125 7.26 -5.12 -4.36
CA GLU A 125 8.09 -6.30 -4.10
C GLU A 125 8.45 -7.00 -5.41
N ASP A 126 9.65 -7.51 -5.52
CA ASP A 126 10.32 -8.15 -6.67
C ASP A 126 10.88 -7.19 -7.74
N GLU A 127 10.42 -5.94 -7.86
CA GLU A 127 10.93 -5.01 -8.88
C GLU A 127 11.66 -3.80 -8.28
N GLY A 128 12.35 -4.01 -7.20
CA GLY A 128 12.96 -2.88 -6.54
C GLY A 128 12.12 -2.42 -5.36
N LEU A 129 11.92 -3.34 -4.42
CA LEU A 129 11.23 -3.09 -3.17
C LEU A 129 11.62 -1.76 -2.54
N PHE A 130 10.63 -0.94 -2.25
CA PHE A 130 10.74 0.21 -1.37
C PHE A 130 9.83 -0.02 -0.15
N ALA A 131 10.40 0.04 1.04
CA ALA A 131 9.67 -0.19 2.28
C ALA A 131 9.79 1.02 3.20
N ASP A 132 8.67 1.44 3.80
CA ASP A 132 8.65 2.54 4.77
C ASP A 132 7.38 2.50 5.63
N THR A 133 7.23 3.48 6.51
CA THR A 133 6.07 3.60 7.38
C THR A 133 4.99 4.45 6.73
N PHE A 134 3.74 4.08 6.93
CA PHE A 134 2.61 4.93 6.53
C PHE A 134 2.59 6.26 7.29
N LYS A 135 3.05 6.26 8.54
CA LYS A 135 3.17 7.48 9.34
C LYS A 135 4.08 8.51 8.69
N ARG A 136 5.22 8.09 8.11
CA ARG A 136 6.14 8.98 7.42
C ARG A 136 5.55 9.46 6.11
N LEU A 137 4.90 8.59 5.33
CA LEU A 137 4.19 8.97 4.11
C LEU A 137 3.16 10.06 4.40
N LEU A 138 2.29 9.84 5.39
CA LEU A 138 1.26 10.80 5.77
C LEU A 138 1.87 12.10 6.27
N GLY A 139 2.88 12.04 7.13
CA GLY A 139 3.55 13.23 7.68
C GLY A 139 4.20 14.11 6.61
N VAL A 140 4.82 13.50 5.61
CA VAL A 140 5.41 14.22 4.47
C VAL A 140 4.31 14.92 3.66
N MET A 141 3.18 14.26 3.40
CA MET A 141 2.08 14.83 2.65
C MET A 141 1.34 15.92 3.42
N GLU A 142 1.11 15.74 4.71
CA GLU A 142 0.53 16.78 5.56
C GLU A 142 1.39 18.05 5.59
N ALA A 143 2.71 17.90 5.71
CA ALA A 143 3.64 19.02 5.79
C ALA A 143 3.81 19.74 4.45
N SER A 144 3.79 19.04 3.32
CA SER A 144 4.09 19.60 2.00
C SER A 144 2.86 20.05 1.20
N GLU A 145 1.71 19.41 1.40
CA GLU A 145 0.48 19.68 0.63
C GLU A 145 -0.67 20.24 1.49
N ASN A 146 -0.41 20.53 2.76
CA ASN A 146 -1.43 20.94 3.73
C ASN A 146 -2.60 19.96 3.81
N TYR A 147 -2.32 18.68 3.60
CA TYR A 147 -3.34 17.64 3.72
C TYR A 147 -3.70 17.45 5.19
N ILE A 148 -5.00 17.46 5.50
CA ILE A 148 -5.51 17.30 6.85
C ILE A 148 -6.40 16.06 6.89
N VAL A 149 -6.10 15.13 7.81
CA VAL A 149 -6.94 13.97 8.05
C VAL A 149 -8.27 14.43 8.66
N ASP A 150 -9.38 13.86 8.20
CA ASP A 150 -10.71 14.14 8.74
C ASP A 150 -10.76 13.72 10.22
N GLY A 151 -11.10 14.65 11.11
CA GLY A 151 -11.19 14.42 12.55
C GLY A 151 -12.22 13.35 12.97
N GLU A 152 -13.26 13.12 12.16
CA GLU A 152 -14.23 12.03 12.42
C GLU A 152 -13.60 10.65 12.22
N GLN A 153 -12.73 10.49 11.22
CA GLN A 153 -11.98 9.25 11.01
C GLN A 153 -11.03 8.99 12.16
N GLU A 154 -10.31 10.00 12.61
CA GLU A 154 -9.41 9.89 13.76
C GLU A 154 -10.14 9.40 15.02
N LYS A 155 -11.35 9.91 15.27
CA LYS A 155 -12.18 9.48 16.38
C LYS A 155 -12.64 8.03 16.27
N LEU A 156 -13.02 7.58 15.08
CA LEU A 156 -13.40 6.18 14.82
C LEU A 156 -12.24 5.22 15.05
N LEU A 157 -11.02 5.63 14.71
CA LEU A 157 -9.80 4.84 14.92
C LEU A 157 -9.45 4.65 16.38
N LEU A 158 -9.80 5.61 17.24
CA LEU A 158 -9.47 5.59 18.68
C LEU A 158 -10.50 4.81 19.51
N ASP A 159 -11.78 4.84 19.15
CA ASP A 159 -12.88 4.36 19.99
C ASP A 159 -13.43 2.98 19.58
N GLY A 160 -12.95 2.37 18.49
CA GLY A 160 -13.55 1.18 17.92
C GLY A 160 -12.77 -0.12 18.04
N ASP A 161 -13.44 -1.21 17.68
CA ASP A 161 -12.80 -2.50 17.40
C ASP A 161 -11.94 -2.36 16.12
N VAL A 162 -10.62 -2.32 16.32
CA VAL A 162 -9.65 -2.11 15.23
C VAL A 162 -9.76 -3.16 14.13
N LYS A 163 -9.92 -4.43 14.49
CA LYS A 163 -10.05 -5.52 13.51
C LYS A 163 -11.35 -5.42 12.71
N GLY A 164 -12.46 -5.18 13.41
CA GLY A 164 -13.77 -5.00 12.78
C GLY A 164 -13.80 -3.77 11.87
N PHE A 165 -13.24 -2.67 12.31
CA PHE A 165 -13.11 -1.46 11.51
C PHE A 165 -12.28 -1.71 10.24
N PHE A 166 -11.14 -2.37 10.37
CA PHE A 166 -10.28 -2.70 9.22
C PHE A 166 -10.99 -3.62 8.23
N ALA A 167 -11.66 -4.67 8.71
CA ALA A 167 -12.44 -5.56 7.85
C ALA A 167 -13.53 -4.80 7.10
N ASP A 168 -14.21 -3.86 7.77
CA ASP A 168 -15.28 -3.05 7.17
C ASP A 168 -14.75 -2.10 6.08
N ILE A 169 -13.65 -1.41 6.32
CA ILE A 169 -13.06 -0.53 5.28
C ILE A 169 -12.54 -1.34 4.09
N CYS A 170 -11.96 -2.50 4.32
CA CYS A 170 -11.54 -3.39 3.24
C CYS A 170 -12.74 -3.87 2.42
N LYS A 171 -13.83 -4.26 3.06
CA LYS A 171 -15.05 -4.67 2.38
C LYS A 171 -15.64 -3.53 1.53
N LYS A 172 -15.61 -2.30 2.05
CA LYS A 172 -16.21 -1.14 1.39
C LYS A 172 -15.36 -0.62 0.22
N TYR A 173 -14.04 -0.58 0.37
CA TYR A 173 -13.16 0.16 -0.52
C TYR A 173 -12.24 -0.69 -1.39
N ILE A 174 -12.05 -1.96 -1.08
CA ILE A 174 -11.24 -2.86 -1.91
C ILE A 174 -12.14 -3.60 -2.89
N VAL A 175 -11.82 -3.47 -4.17
CA VAL A 175 -12.54 -4.14 -5.26
C VAL A 175 -11.61 -5.16 -5.90
N LEU A 176 -12.05 -6.42 -6.01
CA LEU A 176 -11.31 -7.44 -6.78
C LEU A 176 -11.31 -7.09 -8.25
N VAL A 177 -10.17 -7.18 -8.87
CA VAL A 177 -9.97 -6.82 -10.29
C VAL A 177 -9.37 -7.96 -11.11
#